data_1fad66abd3b0a57de008e19dc510ea3e
#
_entry.id   1fad66abd3b0a57de008e19dc510ea3e
#
_cell.length_a   1.000
_cell.length_b   1.000
_cell.length_c   1.000
_cell.angle_alpha   90.00
_cell.angle_beta   90.00
_cell.angle_gamma   90.00
#
_symmetry.space_group_name_H-M   'P 1'
#
loop_
_entity.id
_entity.type
_entity.pdbx_description
1 polymer ?
#
loop_
_entity_poly.entity_id
_entity_poly.type
_entity_poly.pdbx_seq_one_letter_code
_entity_poly.pdbx_strand_id
1 'polypeptide(L)'
;MPARRRSLLILVCLFAILLEGCPLAWRRLTVNEVIRPDDVSFIVPGATTLADVVKNLGAPGSIRRVDSGTVVRYQFLDSKYFTINITRPLPFFFPLLELFPSDLYQLKYSGGGLGTEELQVEFDKNWVVVYYAFAHHQEASRYVP
;
A
#
# COMPACT_ATOMS: atom_id res chain seq x y z
N MET A 1 -26.65 12.35 43.63
CA MET A 1 -25.50 13.13 43.11
C MET A 1 -24.32 12.31 42.52
N PRO A 2 -24.19 10.98 42.63
CA PRO A 2 -23.02 10.28 42.06
C PRO A 2 -23.04 10.05 40.53
N ALA A 3 -24.23 9.91 39.93
CA ALA A 3 -24.30 9.60 38.49
C ALA A 3 -23.77 10.72 37.57
N ARG A 4 -24.11 11.97 37.86
CA ARG A 4 -23.69 13.14 37.06
C ARG A 4 -22.17 13.34 37.07
N ARG A 5 -21.51 13.02 38.20
CA ARG A 5 -20.05 13.12 38.30
C ARG A 5 -19.32 12.03 37.53
N ARG A 6 -19.92 10.82 37.47
CA ARG A 6 -19.40 9.70 36.65
C ARG A 6 -19.51 10.01 35.15
N SER A 7 -20.64 10.56 34.72
CA SER A 7 -20.85 10.94 33.33
C SER A 7 -19.87 12.04 32.88
N LEU A 8 -19.60 13.01 33.76
CA LEU A 8 -18.63 14.06 33.48
C LEU A 8 -17.19 13.50 33.32
N LEU A 9 -16.80 12.59 34.20
CA LEU A 9 -15.50 11.92 34.13
C LEU A 9 -15.34 11.12 32.85
N ILE A 10 -16.37 10.36 32.44
CA ILE A 10 -16.35 9.61 31.18
C ILE A 10 -16.21 10.55 29.99
N LEU A 11 -16.92 11.67 29.99
CA LEU A 11 -16.84 12.65 28.91
C LEU A 11 -15.46 13.29 28.80
N VAL A 12 -14.85 13.63 29.94
CA VAL A 12 -13.48 14.19 30.01
C VAL A 12 -12.45 13.18 29.53
N CYS A 13 -12.58 11.90 29.94
CA CYS A 13 -11.71 10.83 29.46
C CYS A 13 -11.83 10.60 27.94
N LEU A 14 -13.06 10.61 27.40
CA LEU A 14 -13.29 10.49 25.96
C LEU A 14 -12.68 11.67 25.19
N PHE A 15 -12.82 12.87 25.72
CA PHE A 15 -12.27 14.07 25.12
C PHE A 15 -10.72 14.10 25.16
N ALA A 16 -10.13 13.63 26.25
CA ALA A 16 -8.67 13.49 26.37
C ALA A 16 -8.11 12.49 25.35
N ILE A 17 -8.77 11.34 25.15
CA ILE A 17 -8.38 10.34 24.14
C ILE A 17 -8.44 10.92 22.72
N LEU A 18 -9.42 11.81 22.45
CA LEU A 18 -9.55 12.48 21.15
C LEU A 18 -8.47 13.55 20.92
N LEU A 19 -7.98 14.18 21.99
CA LEU A 19 -6.94 15.22 21.90
C LEU A 19 -5.53 14.67 21.72
N GLU A 20 -5.24 13.46 22.19
CA GLU A 20 -3.91 12.84 22.08
C GLU A 20 -3.58 12.25 20.71
N GLY A 21 -4.47 12.41 19.75
CA GLY A 21 -4.31 11.89 18.40
C GLY A 21 -4.84 10.47 18.25
N CYS A 22 -5.27 10.15 17.05
CA CYS A 22 -5.86 8.86 16.73
C CYS A 22 -4.82 7.74 16.88
N PRO A 23 -5.01 6.77 17.79
CA PRO A 23 -4.10 5.64 17.95
C PRO A 23 -4.12 4.69 16.74
N LEU A 24 -5.06 4.92 15.82
CA LEU A 24 -5.25 4.15 14.61
C LEU A 24 -4.81 4.98 13.40
N ALA A 25 -3.78 4.52 12.70
CA ALA A 25 -3.38 5.10 11.43
C ALA A 25 -3.65 4.10 10.31
N TRP A 26 -4.40 4.55 9.31
CA TRP A 26 -4.62 3.82 8.07
C TRP A 26 -3.89 4.53 6.94
N ARG A 27 -3.02 3.83 6.23
CA ARG A 27 -2.29 4.38 5.10
C ARG A 27 -2.45 3.48 3.89
N ARG A 28 -2.68 4.09 2.75
CA ARG A 28 -2.64 3.44 1.44
C ARG A 28 -1.58 4.16 0.61
N LEU A 29 -0.64 3.40 0.09
CA LEU A 29 0.35 3.86 -0.87
C LEU A 29 0.04 3.17 -2.20
N THR A 30 -0.30 3.96 -3.20
CA THR A 30 -0.49 3.49 -4.56
C THR A 30 0.61 4.08 -5.43
N VAL A 31 1.33 3.25 -6.15
CA VAL A 31 2.34 3.67 -7.12
C VAL A 31 1.86 3.23 -8.49
N ASN A 32 1.70 4.20 -9.39
CA ASN A 32 1.08 4.07 -10.71
C ASN A 32 -0.43 3.75 -10.66
N GLU A 33 -1.08 3.73 -11.81
CA GLU A 33 -2.47 3.27 -11.92
C GLU A 33 -2.52 1.74 -11.98
N VAL A 34 -3.51 1.17 -11.31
CA VAL A 34 -3.75 -0.27 -11.33
C VAL A 34 -4.17 -0.68 -12.74
N ILE A 35 -3.39 -1.53 -13.40
CA ILE A 35 -3.79 -2.15 -14.67
C ILE A 35 -4.65 -3.37 -14.36
N ARG A 36 -5.82 -3.41 -14.96
CA ARG A 36 -6.72 -4.57 -14.90
C ARG A 36 -6.47 -5.48 -16.11
N PRO A 37 -6.82 -6.75 -16.01
CA PRO A 37 -6.76 -7.66 -17.16
C PRO A 37 -7.49 -7.13 -18.39
N ASP A 38 -8.58 -6.40 -18.20
CA ASP A 38 -9.36 -5.79 -19.27
C ASP A 38 -8.60 -4.66 -19.99
N ASP A 39 -7.75 -3.93 -19.25
CA ASP A 39 -6.98 -2.82 -19.77
C ASP A 39 -5.86 -3.28 -20.72
N VAL A 40 -5.48 -4.54 -20.68
CA VAL A 40 -4.46 -5.15 -21.56
C VAL A 40 -5.06 -5.96 -22.71
N SER A 41 -6.39 -6.04 -22.80
CA SER A 41 -7.11 -6.82 -23.82
C SER A 41 -6.87 -6.33 -25.25
N PHE A 42 -6.44 -5.05 -25.43
CA PHE A 42 -6.10 -4.48 -26.72
C PHE A 42 -4.76 -4.99 -27.26
N ILE A 43 -3.92 -5.64 -26.44
CA ILE A 43 -2.60 -6.12 -26.84
C ILE A 43 -2.76 -7.39 -27.67
N VAL A 44 -2.50 -7.27 -28.97
CA VAL A 44 -2.55 -8.39 -29.91
C VAL A 44 -1.12 -8.64 -30.44
N PRO A 45 -0.49 -9.77 -30.11
CA PRO A 45 0.80 -10.13 -30.67
C PRO A 45 0.79 -10.12 -32.19
N GLY A 46 1.84 -9.58 -32.80
CA GLY A 46 1.96 -9.41 -34.23
C GLY A 46 1.25 -8.18 -34.84
N ALA A 47 0.44 -7.45 -34.06
CA ALA A 47 -0.33 -6.30 -34.55
C ALA A 47 -0.11 -5.03 -33.71
N THR A 48 -0.12 -5.13 -32.39
CA THR A 48 0.02 -3.98 -31.51
C THR A 48 1.46 -3.48 -31.48
N THR A 49 1.62 -2.16 -31.57
CA THR A 49 2.95 -1.51 -31.54
C THR A 49 3.29 -0.94 -30.17
N LEU A 50 4.57 -0.63 -29.92
CA LEU A 50 4.99 0.07 -28.70
C LEU A 50 4.25 1.40 -28.53
N ALA A 51 4.01 2.12 -29.62
CA ALA A 51 3.29 3.39 -29.58
C ALA A 51 1.85 3.22 -29.07
N ASP A 52 1.17 2.13 -29.48
CA ASP A 52 -0.17 1.81 -29.02
C ASP A 52 -0.15 1.45 -27.53
N VAL A 53 0.83 0.68 -27.09
CA VAL A 53 0.97 0.30 -25.67
C VAL A 53 1.20 1.54 -24.80
N VAL A 54 2.13 2.41 -25.19
CA VAL A 54 2.43 3.65 -24.46
C VAL A 54 1.23 4.62 -24.46
N LYS A 55 0.50 4.69 -25.56
CA LYS A 55 -0.70 5.53 -25.67
C LYS A 55 -1.81 5.10 -24.69
N ASN A 56 -1.99 3.80 -24.51
CA ASN A 56 -3.06 3.26 -23.67
C ASN A 56 -2.64 3.10 -22.19
N LEU A 57 -1.40 2.70 -21.92
CA LEU A 57 -0.92 2.38 -20.57
C LEU A 57 0.03 3.44 -19.99
N GLY A 58 0.37 4.47 -20.77
CA GLY A 58 1.32 5.50 -20.34
C GLY A 58 2.78 5.06 -20.42
N ALA A 59 3.64 5.79 -19.71
CA ALA A 59 5.07 5.51 -19.69
C ALA A 59 5.40 4.24 -18.90
N PRO A 60 6.24 3.34 -19.44
CA PRO A 60 6.64 2.13 -18.72
C PRO A 60 7.59 2.43 -17.55
N GLY A 61 7.54 1.59 -16.54
CA GLY A 61 8.43 1.68 -15.37
C GLY A 61 9.88 1.29 -15.70
N SER A 62 10.09 0.38 -16.65
CA SER A 62 11.43 0.01 -17.11
C SER A 62 11.41 -0.51 -18.56
N ILE A 63 12.54 -0.29 -19.25
CA ILE A 63 12.78 -0.77 -20.61
C ILE A 63 14.12 -1.48 -20.61
N ARG A 64 14.15 -2.71 -21.11
CA ARG A 64 15.35 -3.53 -21.21
C ARG A 64 15.52 -4.06 -22.63
N ARG A 65 16.67 -3.84 -23.23
CA ARG A 65 17.04 -4.46 -24.51
C ARG A 65 17.51 -5.90 -24.29
N VAL A 66 17.06 -6.78 -25.15
CA VAL A 66 17.49 -8.19 -25.24
C VAL A 66 17.87 -8.49 -26.68
N ASP A 67 18.54 -9.61 -26.93
CA ASP A 67 19.01 -9.96 -28.28
C ASP A 67 17.88 -10.12 -29.30
N SER A 68 16.70 -10.57 -28.83
CA SER A 68 15.49 -10.73 -29.64
C SER A 68 14.74 -9.42 -29.91
N GLY A 69 14.98 -8.37 -29.10
CA GLY A 69 14.23 -7.12 -29.23
C GLY A 69 14.27 -6.25 -27.98
N THR A 70 13.11 -5.85 -27.48
CA THR A 70 12.98 -5.00 -26.29
C THR A 70 11.89 -5.51 -25.37
N VAL A 71 12.20 -5.61 -24.10
CA VAL A 71 11.24 -5.95 -23.04
C VAL A 71 10.88 -4.67 -22.28
N VAL A 72 9.60 -4.40 -22.21
CA VAL A 72 9.01 -3.27 -21.50
C VAL A 72 8.22 -3.81 -20.31
N ARG A 73 8.40 -3.20 -19.13
CA ARG A 73 7.77 -3.64 -17.90
C ARG A 73 7.01 -2.49 -17.26
N TYR A 74 5.77 -2.79 -16.92
CA TYR A 74 4.89 -1.97 -16.11
C TYR A 74 4.72 -2.62 -14.75
N GLN A 75 4.91 -1.87 -13.68
CA GLN A 75 4.74 -2.33 -12.31
C GLN A 75 3.77 -1.42 -11.58
N PHE A 76 2.82 -2.03 -10.89
CA PHE A 76 1.84 -1.38 -10.06
C PHE A 76 1.96 -1.90 -8.65
N LEU A 77 1.89 -0.98 -7.71
CA LEU A 77 1.99 -1.29 -6.30
C LEU A 77 0.78 -0.67 -5.58
N ASP A 78 -0.02 -1.50 -4.94
CA ASP A 78 -1.05 -1.06 -3.99
C ASP A 78 -0.72 -1.64 -2.61
N SER A 79 -0.14 -0.80 -1.77
CA SER A 79 0.17 -1.16 -0.39
C SER A 79 -0.84 -0.52 0.54
N LYS A 80 -1.57 -1.36 1.27
CA LYS A 80 -2.50 -0.95 2.33
C LYS A 80 -1.95 -1.44 3.65
N TYR A 81 -1.72 -0.52 4.58
CA TYR A 81 -1.36 -0.93 5.91
C TYR A 81 -2.06 -0.08 6.96
N PHE A 82 -2.32 -0.71 8.08
CA PHE A 82 -2.83 -0.06 9.26
C PHE A 82 -1.85 -0.21 10.40
N THR A 83 -1.84 0.77 11.28
CA THR A 83 -1.02 0.77 12.48
C THR A 83 -1.92 1.15 13.64
N ILE A 84 -1.93 0.32 14.68
CA ILE A 84 -2.52 0.63 15.98
C ILE A 84 -1.36 0.91 16.92
N ASN A 85 -1.30 2.13 17.45
CA ASN A 85 -0.27 2.53 18.40
C ASN A 85 -0.93 2.97 19.71
N ILE A 86 -0.92 2.09 20.70
CA ILE A 86 -1.46 2.35 22.03
C ILE A 86 -0.40 2.81 23.04
N THR A 87 0.86 2.98 22.60
CA THR A 87 1.93 3.50 23.46
C THR A 87 1.61 4.87 24.00
N ARG A 88 1.05 5.77 23.18
CA ARG A 88 0.74 7.16 23.58
C ARG A 88 -0.39 7.27 24.62
N PRO A 89 -1.55 6.59 24.45
CA PRO A 89 -2.61 6.67 25.46
C PRO A 89 -2.32 5.85 26.72
N LEU A 90 -1.33 4.96 26.72
CA LEU A 90 -1.05 4.08 27.86
C LEU A 90 -0.71 4.85 29.15
N PRO A 91 0.15 5.90 29.16
CA PRO A 91 0.44 6.67 30.36
C PRO A 91 -0.78 7.37 30.95
N PHE A 92 -1.78 7.70 30.14
CA PHE A 92 -3.02 8.29 30.63
C PHE A 92 -3.78 7.34 31.56
N PHE A 93 -3.76 6.04 31.28
CA PHE A 93 -4.37 5.02 32.14
C PHE A 93 -3.46 4.57 33.27
N PHE A 94 -2.14 4.66 33.05
CA PHE A 94 -1.10 4.22 33.97
C PHE A 94 -0.04 5.30 34.14
N PRO A 95 -0.30 6.35 34.97
CA PRO A 95 0.61 7.51 35.09
C PRO A 95 2.04 7.16 35.49
N LEU A 96 2.24 6.06 36.20
CA LEU A 96 3.59 5.56 36.56
C LEU A 96 4.45 5.23 35.33
N LEU A 97 3.86 5.00 34.15
CA LEU A 97 4.61 4.73 32.93
C LEU A 97 5.37 5.96 32.42
N GLU A 98 4.95 7.18 32.81
CA GLU A 98 5.67 8.41 32.44
C GLU A 98 7.08 8.48 33.06
N LEU A 99 7.32 7.72 34.12
CA LEU A 99 8.65 7.64 34.75
C LEU A 99 9.62 6.74 33.95
N PHE A 100 9.12 6.01 32.98
CA PHE A 100 9.92 5.08 32.17
C PHE A 100 10.03 5.58 30.73
N PRO A 101 11.14 5.33 30.05
CA PRO A 101 11.27 5.59 28.62
C PRO A 101 10.18 4.84 27.83
N SER A 102 9.57 5.51 26.85
CA SER A 102 8.50 4.93 26.02
C SER A 102 8.91 3.65 25.28
N ASP A 103 10.20 3.45 25.08
CA ASP A 103 10.76 2.27 24.41
C ASP A 103 10.56 0.99 25.22
N LEU A 104 10.38 1.09 26.54
CA LEU A 104 10.15 -0.05 27.42
C LEU A 104 8.70 -0.60 27.39
N TYR A 105 7.73 0.19 26.87
CA TYR A 105 6.33 -0.21 26.83
C TYR A 105 5.66 0.07 25.48
N GLN A 106 6.41 -0.05 24.39
CA GLN A 106 5.87 0.13 23.05
C GLN A 106 4.87 -0.98 22.73
N LEU A 107 3.61 -0.58 22.57
CA LEU A 107 2.53 -1.42 22.08
C LEU A 107 2.09 -0.90 20.71
N LYS A 108 2.75 -1.38 19.66
CA LYS A 108 2.47 -1.04 18.28
C LYS A 108 2.15 -2.30 17.51
N TYR A 109 0.97 -2.36 16.95
CA TYR A 109 0.56 -3.42 16.04
C TYR A 109 0.40 -2.84 14.64
N SER A 110 1.04 -3.45 13.65
CA SER A 110 0.91 -3.07 12.26
C SER A 110 0.62 -4.29 11.40
N GLY A 111 -0.29 -4.15 10.48
CA GLY A 111 -0.64 -5.17 9.51
C GLY A 111 -0.96 -4.53 8.17
N GLY A 112 -0.75 -5.26 7.11
CA GLY A 112 -1.02 -4.74 5.78
C GLY A 112 -1.00 -5.82 4.72
N GLY A 113 -1.40 -5.44 3.52
CA GLY A 113 -1.32 -6.23 2.31
C GLY A 113 -0.58 -5.47 1.24
N LEU A 114 0.25 -6.17 0.50
CA LEU A 114 0.92 -5.69 -0.69
C LEU A 114 0.29 -6.37 -1.90
N GLY A 115 -0.34 -5.59 -2.78
CA GLY A 115 -0.75 -6.04 -4.10
C GLY A 115 0.25 -5.53 -5.11
N THR A 116 0.88 -6.41 -5.86
CA THR A 116 1.74 -6.07 -6.98
C THR A 116 1.16 -6.66 -8.24
N GLU A 117 1.03 -5.81 -9.25
CA GLU A 117 0.68 -6.24 -10.59
C GLU A 117 1.85 -5.93 -11.50
N GLU A 118 2.19 -6.85 -12.35
CA GLU A 118 3.29 -6.71 -13.31
C GLU A 118 2.80 -7.12 -14.68
N LEU A 119 2.95 -6.19 -15.63
CA LEU A 119 2.78 -6.45 -17.05
C LEU A 119 4.13 -6.39 -17.72
N GLN A 120 4.53 -7.46 -18.38
CA GLN A 120 5.72 -7.53 -19.20
C GLN A 120 5.30 -7.69 -20.65
N VAL A 121 5.83 -6.82 -21.53
CA VAL A 121 5.56 -6.84 -22.96
C VAL A 121 6.88 -6.94 -23.70
N GLU A 122 7.03 -7.93 -24.57
CA GLU A 122 8.19 -8.14 -25.43
C GLU A 122 7.88 -7.65 -26.85
N PHE A 123 8.77 -6.84 -27.40
CA PHE A 123 8.68 -6.28 -28.73
C PHE A 123 9.83 -6.79 -29.60
N ASP A 124 9.55 -6.99 -30.86
CA ASP A 124 10.56 -7.27 -31.88
C ASP A 124 11.41 -6.03 -32.21
N LYS A 125 12.30 -6.16 -33.20
CA LYS A 125 13.15 -5.05 -33.68
C LYS A 125 12.35 -3.95 -34.38
N ASN A 126 11.13 -4.24 -34.82
CA ASN A 126 10.20 -3.30 -35.46
C ASN A 126 9.23 -2.66 -34.48
N TRP A 127 9.42 -2.90 -33.18
CA TRP A 127 8.55 -2.39 -32.10
C TRP A 127 7.12 -2.96 -32.14
N VAL A 128 6.94 -4.15 -32.68
CA VAL A 128 5.68 -4.89 -32.66
C VAL A 128 5.71 -5.91 -31.53
N VAL A 129 4.60 -6.04 -30.80
CA VAL A 129 4.47 -6.99 -29.70
C VAL A 129 4.62 -8.43 -30.20
N VAL A 130 5.54 -9.17 -29.62
CA VAL A 130 5.73 -10.60 -29.85
C VAL A 130 5.02 -11.43 -28.81
N TYR A 131 5.15 -10.98 -27.55
CA TYR A 131 4.61 -11.69 -26.41
C TYR A 131 4.28 -10.70 -25.28
N TYR A 132 3.27 -11.02 -24.47
CA TYR A 132 3.04 -10.32 -23.22
C TYR A 132 2.61 -11.29 -22.11
N ALA A 133 2.95 -10.95 -20.88
CA ALA A 133 2.54 -11.66 -19.68
C ALA A 133 2.04 -10.67 -18.64
N PHE A 134 0.92 -11.00 -18.02
CA PHE A 134 0.36 -10.25 -16.91
C PHE A 134 0.35 -11.13 -15.66
N ALA A 135 0.95 -10.66 -14.59
CA ALA A 135 1.01 -11.34 -13.32
C ALA A 135 0.37 -10.49 -12.22
N HIS A 136 -0.50 -11.10 -11.44
CA HIS A 136 -1.11 -10.51 -10.27
C HIS A 136 -0.60 -11.23 -9.02
N HIS A 137 0.10 -10.50 -8.16
CA HIS A 137 0.62 -11.03 -6.90
C HIS A 137 -0.06 -10.32 -5.72
N GLN A 138 -0.66 -11.10 -4.84
CA GLN A 138 -1.15 -10.61 -3.55
C GLN A 138 -0.35 -11.27 -2.43
N GLU A 139 0.47 -10.50 -1.76
CA GLU A 139 1.10 -10.92 -0.52
C GLU A 139 0.41 -10.29 0.68
N ALA A 140 -0.16 -11.14 1.55
CA ALA A 140 -0.58 -10.73 2.88
C ALA A 140 0.63 -10.79 3.81
N SER A 141 1.29 -9.67 4.05
CA SER A 141 2.37 -9.60 5.03
C SER A 141 1.78 -9.49 6.44
N ARG A 142 1.88 -10.56 7.22
CA ARG A 142 1.74 -10.48 8.67
C ARG A 142 3.10 -10.12 9.26
N TYR A 143 3.25 -8.86 9.60
CA TYR A 143 4.35 -8.48 10.49
C TYR A 143 3.92 -8.78 11.92
N VAL A 144 4.52 -9.80 12.50
CA VAL A 144 4.53 -10.02 13.94
C VAL A 144 5.86 -9.43 14.42
N PRO A 145 5.86 -8.47 15.36
CA PRO A 145 7.09 -7.93 15.94
C PRO A 145 7.84 -8.99 16.74
#